data_74f6be27785a1646a9d9fc502fecc6a2
#
_entry.id   74f6be27785a1646a9d9fc502fecc6a2
#
_cell.length_a   1.000
_cell.length_b   1.000
_cell.length_c   1.000
_cell.angle_alpha   90.00
_cell.angle_beta   90.00
_cell.angle_gamma   90.00
#
_symmetry.space_group_name_H-M   'P 1'
#
loop_
_entity.id
_entity.type
_entity.pdbx_description
1 polymer ?
#
loop_
_entity_poly.entity_id
_entity_poly.type
_entity_poly.pdbx_seq_one_letter_code
_entity_poly.pdbx_strand_id
1 'polypeptide(L)'
;MKTNLLKFLTLSFMIMFQWSFAQKSVSGTVSDSAGVPLPGATVVVDGTSNGVTTDFDGVYSIMANEGDVLSVSYVGFTTQKVTVGASATLNVTLAADNALEEVVVTALGITREAKSLGYAQQKGRRFCFN
;
A
#
# COMPACT_ATOMS: atom_id res chain seq x y z
N MET A 1 14.57 -53.42 20.39
CA MET A 1 14.09 -52.76 19.16
C MET A 1 13.07 -51.70 19.39
N LYS A 2 12.18 -51.89 20.34
CA LYS A 2 11.14 -50.85 20.63
C LYS A 2 11.70 -49.54 21.14
N THR A 3 12.76 -49.58 21.91
CA THR A 3 13.41 -48.39 22.47
C THR A 3 14.10 -47.53 21.39
N ASN A 4 14.60 -48.17 20.34
CA ASN A 4 15.25 -47.39 19.27
C ASN A 4 14.21 -46.74 18.36
N LEU A 5 13.09 -47.43 18.14
CA LEU A 5 11.99 -46.83 17.39
C LEU A 5 11.43 -45.59 18.10
N LEU A 6 11.30 -45.69 19.43
CA LEU A 6 10.83 -44.55 20.24
C LEU A 6 11.80 -43.36 20.15
N LYS A 7 13.11 -43.62 20.17
CA LYS A 7 14.14 -42.59 20.03
C LYS A 7 14.12 -41.94 18.65
N PHE A 8 13.89 -42.72 17.61
CA PHE A 8 13.74 -42.20 16.26
C PHE A 8 12.50 -41.31 16.12
N LEU A 9 11.40 -41.72 16.78
CA LEU A 9 10.16 -41.00 16.77
C LEU A 9 10.30 -39.62 17.48
N THR A 10 10.97 -39.65 18.66
CA THR A 10 11.22 -38.40 19.40
C THR A 10 12.18 -37.47 18.67
N LEU A 11 13.20 -38.04 18.02
CA LEU A 11 14.15 -37.26 17.22
C LEU A 11 13.48 -36.63 16.00
N SER A 12 12.62 -37.39 15.32
CA SER A 12 11.84 -36.91 14.18
C SER A 12 10.88 -35.80 14.58
N PHE A 13 10.23 -35.94 15.75
CA PHE A 13 9.34 -34.92 16.29
C PHE A 13 10.08 -33.63 16.62
N MET A 14 11.30 -33.77 17.16
CA MET A 14 12.13 -32.63 17.53
C MET A 14 12.59 -31.83 16.29
N ILE A 15 12.85 -32.51 15.17
CA ILE A 15 13.26 -31.87 13.92
C ILE A 15 12.11 -31.07 13.31
N MET A 16 10.88 -31.55 13.43
CA MET A 16 9.71 -30.85 12.89
C MET A 16 9.42 -29.52 13.60
N PHE A 17 9.92 -29.35 14.83
CA PHE A 17 9.70 -28.13 15.59
C PHE A 17 10.66 -26.98 15.19
N GLN A 18 11.65 -27.26 14.36
CA GLN A 18 12.64 -26.25 13.96
C GLN A 18 12.18 -25.31 12.84
N TRP A 19 11.00 -25.55 12.27
CA TRP A 19 10.47 -24.66 11.26
C TRP A 19 9.84 -23.41 11.92
N SER A 20 10.69 -22.65 12.56
CA SER A 20 10.32 -21.36 13.11
C SER A 20 10.38 -20.34 11.97
N PHE A 21 9.26 -19.74 11.66
CA PHE A 21 9.21 -18.64 10.72
C PHE A 21 9.89 -17.43 11.37
N ALA A 22 11.03 -17.06 10.85
CA ALA A 22 11.73 -15.88 11.32
C ALA A 22 11.05 -14.64 10.73
N GLN A 23 10.22 -14.01 11.51
CA GLN A 23 9.66 -12.72 11.14
C GLN A 23 10.79 -11.69 11.17
N LYS A 24 10.88 -10.92 10.12
CA LYS A 24 11.91 -9.91 9.96
C LYS A 24 11.31 -8.54 10.26
N SER A 25 12.01 -7.75 11.03
CA SER A 25 11.64 -6.36 11.25
C SER A 25 12.03 -5.55 10.02
N VAL A 26 11.04 -4.97 9.37
CA VAL A 26 11.24 -4.08 8.22
C VAL A 26 10.99 -2.66 8.70
N SER A 27 11.95 -1.79 8.46
CA SER A 27 11.84 -0.38 8.82
C SER A 27 12.01 0.48 7.57
N GLY A 28 11.61 1.71 7.64
CA GLY A 28 11.76 2.63 6.52
C GLY A 28 11.10 3.97 6.80
N THR A 29 11.15 4.83 5.81
CA THR A 29 10.56 6.16 5.90
C THR A 29 9.47 6.30 4.85
N VAL A 30 8.36 6.90 5.23
CA VAL A 30 7.29 7.28 4.32
C VAL A 30 7.40 8.78 4.07
N SER A 31 7.52 9.17 2.80
CA SER A 31 7.63 10.57 2.40
C SER A 31 6.69 10.85 1.24
N ASP A 32 6.48 12.12 0.95
CA ASP A 32 5.77 12.54 -0.25
C ASP A 32 6.72 12.66 -1.46
N SER A 33 6.19 13.02 -2.61
CA SER A 33 6.98 13.22 -3.83
C SER A 33 8.00 14.36 -3.74
N ALA A 34 7.86 15.24 -2.76
CA ALA A 34 8.81 16.33 -2.50
C ALA A 34 9.89 15.90 -1.49
N GLY A 35 9.81 14.70 -0.94
CA GLY A 35 10.75 14.19 0.05
C GLY A 35 10.42 14.59 1.48
N VAL A 36 9.23 15.13 1.72
CA VAL A 36 8.80 15.51 3.07
C VAL A 36 8.26 14.30 3.80
N PRO A 37 8.75 13.99 5.01
CA PRO A 37 8.26 12.84 5.76
C PRO A 37 6.80 13.03 6.15
N LEU A 38 6.05 11.92 6.11
CA LEU A 38 4.61 11.91 6.40
C LEU A 38 4.36 11.25 7.77
N PRO A 39 4.19 12.03 8.84
CA PRO A 39 3.89 11.47 10.15
C PRO A 39 2.45 11.00 10.22
N GLY A 40 2.22 9.86 10.88
CA GLY A 40 0.88 9.30 11.01
C GLY A 40 0.38 8.54 9.81
N ALA A 41 1.25 8.24 8.84
CA ALA A 41 0.90 7.37 7.73
C ALA A 41 0.69 5.95 8.24
N THR A 42 -0.27 5.24 7.70
CA THR A 42 -0.59 3.87 8.10
C THR A 42 0.11 2.88 7.18
N VAL A 43 0.86 1.96 7.77
CA VAL A 43 1.56 0.88 7.06
C VAL A 43 0.97 -0.45 7.54
N VAL A 44 0.41 -1.23 6.64
CA VAL A 44 -0.25 -2.51 6.95
C VAL A 44 0.31 -3.59 6.06
N VAL A 45 0.53 -4.79 6.62
CA VAL A 45 0.87 -5.96 5.83
C VAL A 45 -0.42 -6.48 5.18
N ASP A 46 -0.47 -6.44 3.85
CA ASP A 46 -1.65 -6.82 3.09
C ASP A 46 -2.07 -8.26 3.40
N GLY A 47 -3.37 -8.46 3.61
CA GLY A 47 -3.89 -9.78 3.97
C GLY A 47 -3.77 -10.13 5.45
N THR A 48 -3.26 -9.24 6.28
CA THR A 48 -3.17 -9.43 7.73
C THR A 48 -3.74 -8.22 8.48
N SER A 49 -3.87 -8.34 9.78
CA SER A 49 -4.22 -7.20 10.64
C SER A 49 -3.00 -6.53 11.28
N ASN A 50 -1.79 -6.89 10.81
CA ASN A 50 -0.57 -6.34 11.34
C ASN A 50 -0.28 -4.98 10.68
N GLY A 51 -0.35 -3.91 11.45
CA GLY A 51 -0.16 -2.57 10.96
C GLY A 51 0.45 -1.65 12.00
N VAL A 52 1.16 -0.62 11.53
CA VAL A 52 1.79 0.41 12.36
C VAL A 52 1.56 1.77 11.72
N THR A 53 1.81 2.82 12.48
CA THR A 53 1.80 4.20 11.97
C THR A 53 3.20 4.78 12.02
N THR A 54 3.50 5.71 11.11
CA THR A 54 4.79 6.40 11.10
C THR A 54 4.86 7.42 12.23
N ASP A 55 6.07 7.65 12.71
CA ASP A 55 6.34 8.67 13.72
C ASP A 55 6.47 10.08 13.09
N PHE A 56 6.93 11.05 13.88
CA PHE A 56 7.07 12.44 13.44
C PHE A 56 8.07 12.62 12.29
N ASP A 57 9.02 11.72 12.17
CA ASP A 57 10.02 11.72 11.11
C ASP A 57 9.61 10.85 9.92
N GLY A 58 8.36 10.36 9.93
CA GLY A 58 7.87 9.49 8.88
C GLY A 58 8.45 8.08 8.93
N VAL A 59 9.12 7.71 10.01
CA VAL A 59 9.76 6.40 10.16
C VAL A 59 8.75 5.37 10.66
N TYR A 60 8.82 4.16 10.13
CA TYR A 60 8.01 3.05 10.60
C TYR A 60 8.88 1.81 10.82
N SER A 61 8.39 0.90 11.65
CA SER A 61 8.98 -0.42 11.85
C SER A 61 7.86 -1.44 12.00
N ILE A 62 7.85 -2.45 11.13
CA ILE A 62 6.79 -3.46 11.09
C ILE A 62 7.41 -4.84 10.92
N MET A 63 6.77 -5.85 11.52
CA MET A 63 7.19 -7.23 11.37
C MET A 63 6.53 -7.79 10.12
N ALA A 64 7.33 -8.16 9.14
CA ALA A 64 6.86 -8.71 7.88
C ALA A 64 7.85 -9.74 7.35
N ASN A 65 7.37 -10.64 6.50
CA ASN A 65 8.23 -11.63 5.87
C ASN A 65 8.65 -11.12 4.50
N GLU A 66 9.72 -11.70 3.99
CA GLU A 66 10.15 -11.44 2.63
C GLU A 66 9.08 -11.95 1.66
N GLY A 67 8.66 -11.10 0.75
CA GLY A 67 7.56 -11.39 -0.18
C GLY A 67 6.21 -10.86 0.24
N ASP A 68 6.05 -10.41 1.49
CA ASP A 68 4.81 -9.77 1.93
C ASP A 68 4.65 -8.42 1.23
N VAL A 69 3.40 -7.98 1.08
CA VAL A 69 3.09 -6.69 0.48
C VAL A 69 2.69 -5.72 1.58
N LEU A 70 3.37 -4.59 1.65
CA LEU A 70 3.00 -3.51 2.56
C LEU A 70 2.10 -2.53 1.82
N SER A 71 0.97 -2.23 2.40
CA SER A 71 0.04 -1.21 1.93
C SER A 71 0.24 0.03 2.79
N VAL A 72 0.71 1.11 2.18
CA VAL A 72 0.98 2.38 2.87
C VAL A 72 -0.05 3.39 2.44
N SER A 73 -0.73 3.99 3.39
CA SER A 73 -1.78 4.98 3.13
C SER A 73 -1.65 6.20 4.04
N TYR A 74 -2.06 7.35 3.53
CA TYR A 74 -2.07 8.60 4.27
C TYR A 74 -3.20 9.49 3.74
N VAL A 75 -3.76 10.34 4.61
CA VAL A 75 -4.87 11.22 4.23
C VAL A 75 -4.42 12.20 3.15
N GLY A 76 -5.13 12.23 2.03
CA GLY A 76 -4.82 13.11 0.90
C GLY A 76 -3.76 12.55 -0.05
N PHE A 77 -3.39 11.27 0.11
CA PHE A 77 -2.40 10.60 -0.74
C PHE A 77 -2.93 9.28 -1.26
N THR A 78 -2.47 8.90 -2.43
CA THR A 78 -2.82 7.62 -3.04
C THR A 78 -2.14 6.49 -2.28
N THR A 79 -2.90 5.44 -1.95
CA THR A 79 -2.36 4.25 -1.28
C THR A 79 -1.34 3.55 -2.18
N GLN A 80 -0.15 3.31 -1.65
CA GLN A 80 0.94 2.64 -2.35
C GLN A 80 1.16 1.24 -1.78
N LYS A 81 1.29 0.26 -2.66
CA LYS A 81 1.62 -1.11 -2.27
C LYS A 81 3.05 -1.42 -2.69
N VAL A 82 3.83 -1.92 -1.75
CA VAL A 82 5.25 -2.23 -1.98
C VAL A 82 5.56 -3.60 -1.42
N THR A 83 6.25 -4.42 -2.20
CA THR A 83 6.64 -5.77 -1.77
C THR A 83 7.91 -5.72 -0.94
N VAL A 84 7.90 -6.43 0.18
CA VAL A 84 9.07 -6.56 1.05
C VAL A 84 10.10 -7.45 0.37
N GLY A 85 11.28 -6.90 0.16
CA GLY A 85 12.41 -7.65 -0.40
C GLY A 85 13.33 -8.18 0.68
N ALA A 86 14.52 -8.60 0.25
CA ALA A 86 15.56 -9.09 1.13
C ALA A 86 16.09 -8.01 2.10
N SER A 87 15.93 -6.75 1.75
CA SER A 87 16.37 -5.62 2.57
C SER A 87 15.47 -5.39 3.76
N ALA A 88 16.07 -5.10 4.89
CA ALA A 88 15.33 -4.75 6.11
C ALA A 88 14.84 -3.29 6.07
N THR A 89 15.30 -2.50 5.12
CA THR A 89 14.93 -1.09 4.98
C THR A 89 14.14 -0.90 3.70
N LEU A 90 12.95 -0.29 3.81
CA LEU A 90 12.06 -0.05 2.68
C LEU A 90 11.46 1.35 2.79
N ASN A 91 11.98 2.27 1.99
CA ASN A 91 11.46 3.63 1.94
C ASN A 91 10.34 3.71 0.90
N VAL A 92 9.27 4.39 1.25
CA VAL A 92 8.08 4.50 0.41
C VAL A 92 7.77 5.98 0.14
N THR A 93 7.53 6.29 -1.12
CA THR A 93 7.12 7.65 -1.52
C THR A 93 5.66 7.61 -1.96
N LEU A 94 4.83 8.43 -1.34
CA LEU A 94 3.42 8.54 -1.68
C LEU A 94 3.19 9.72 -2.61
N ALA A 95 2.31 9.53 -3.58
CA ALA A 95 1.88 10.59 -4.47
C ALA A 95 0.61 11.23 -3.91
N ALA A 96 0.48 12.54 -4.02
CA ALA A 96 -0.75 13.22 -3.62
C ALA A 96 -1.93 12.70 -4.44
N ASP A 97 -3.04 12.53 -3.77
CA ASP A 97 -4.26 12.04 -4.43
C ASP A 97 -4.93 13.20 -5.19
N ASN A 98 -4.63 13.27 -6.47
CA ASN A 98 -5.24 14.23 -7.38
C ASN A 98 -6.45 13.60 -8.08
N ALA A 99 -7.28 12.92 -7.31
CA ALA A 99 -8.41 12.18 -7.86
C ALA A 99 -9.31 13.02 -8.78
N LEU A 100 -9.43 14.29 -8.49
CA LEU A 100 -10.22 15.19 -9.34
C LEU A 100 -9.61 15.36 -10.71
N GLU A 101 -8.30 15.48 -10.77
CA GLU A 101 -7.58 15.62 -12.03
C GLU A 101 -7.65 14.32 -12.84
N GLU A 102 -7.47 13.22 -12.16
CA GLU A 102 -7.56 11.92 -12.80
C GLU A 102 -8.95 11.65 -13.37
N VAL A 103 -10.00 12.01 -12.65
CA VAL A 103 -11.37 11.86 -13.13
C VAL A 103 -11.60 12.69 -14.39
N VAL A 104 -11.08 13.90 -14.44
CA VAL A 104 -11.20 14.73 -15.61
C VAL A 104 -10.54 14.10 -16.83
N VAL A 105 -9.37 13.54 -16.68
CA VAL A 105 -8.67 12.87 -17.75
C VAL A 105 -9.42 11.65 -18.24
N THR A 106 -9.99 10.89 -17.31
CA THR A 106 -10.75 9.70 -17.67
C THR A 106 -12.02 10.05 -18.43
N ALA A 107 -12.69 11.10 -18.04
CA ALA A 107 -13.90 11.54 -18.71
C ALA A 107 -13.71 11.89 -20.16
N LEU A 108 -12.49 12.27 -20.53
CA LEU A 108 -12.17 12.51 -21.84
C LEU A 108 -12.33 11.38 -22.77
N GLY A 109 -12.12 10.28 -22.29
CA GLY A 109 -12.31 9.12 -23.07
C GLY A 109 -13.61 9.18 -23.77
N ILE A 110 -14.40 10.08 -23.47
CA ILE A 110 -15.61 10.14 -23.97
C ILE A 110 -16.17 11.40 -23.99
N THR A 111 -16.02 12.09 -23.71
CA THR A 111 -16.67 13.05 -23.53
C THR A 111 -16.84 14.00 -24.13
N ARG A 112 -16.95 13.98 -24.57
CA ARG A 112 -17.14 14.79 -25.01
C ARG A 112 -18.03 15.57 -24.83
N GLU A 113 -18.45 15.37 -24.73
CA GLU A 113 -19.29 15.96 -24.51
C GLU A 113 -19.66 16.83 -24.01
N ALA A 114 -19.45 16.89 -24.01
CA ALA A 114 -19.78 17.69 -23.48
C ALA A 114 -19.77 18.70 -23.64
N LYS A 115 -19.68 18.51 -24.37
CA LYS A 115 -19.81 19.20 -24.48
C LYS A 115 -20.18 19.87 -24.67
N SER A 116 -20.17 19.36 -25.00
CA SER A 116 -20.74 19.65 -24.82
C SER A 116 -21.29 20.16 -24.63
N LEU A 117 -21.36 19.86 -24.86
CA LEU A 117 -22.12 20.13 -24.36
C LEU A 117 -22.34 20.86 -24.00
N GLY A 118 -22.24 21.01 -24.31
CA GLY A 118 -22.75 21.40 -23.78
C GLY A 118 -22.92 22.21 -23.92
N TYR A 119 -23.06 22.05 -24.15
CA TYR A 119 -23.58 22.77 -24.08
C TYR A 119 -23.86 23.33 -24.28
N ALA A 120 -23.72 23.07 -24.46
CA ALA A 120 -24.34 23.42 -24.43
C ALA A 120 -24.67 23.93 -24.53
N GLN A 121 -24.68 23.74 -24.55
CA GLN A 121 -25.29 24.12 -24.47
C GLN A 121 -25.63 24.86 -24.51
N GLN A 122 -25.67 24.76 -24.64
CA GLN A 122 -26.28 25.39 -24.67
C GLN A 122 -26.70 26.16 -24.78
N LYS A 123 -26.88 25.88 -24.94
CA LYS A 123 -27.52 26.50 -25.24
C LYS A 123 -28.14 27.31 -25.24
N GLY A 124 -28.15 26.86 -25.16
CA GLY A 124 -28.91 27.45 -25.24
C GLY A 124 -29.15 28.24 -25.50
N ARG A 125 -29.27 28.25 -25.67
CA ARG A 125 -29.67 29.01 -26.06
C ARG A 125 -29.98 29.99 -26.23
N ARG A 126 -30.04 29.83 -26.37
CA ARG A 126 -30.44 30.71 -26.76
C ARG A 126 -31.04 31.56 -26.91
N PHE A 127 -31.25 31.33 -27.00
CA PHE A 127 -32.00 32.07 -27.24
C PHE A 127 -32.31 33.06 -27.26
N CYS A 128 -32.30 33.09 -27.32
CA CYS A 128 -32.72 33.96 -27.42
C CYS A 128 -32.91 34.84 -27.77
N PHE A 129 -33.28 35.23 -28.21
CA PHE A 129 -33.65 36.21 -28.62
C PHE A 129 -34.26 37.11 -28.87
N ASN A 130 -34.48 37.50 -29.12
CA ASN A 130 -35.05 38.25 -29.45
C ASN A 130 -35.51 38.73 -29.59
#